data_4e9c0e2b8fe1598c881a60a46b6244a7
#
_entry.id   4e9c0e2b8fe1598c881a60a46b6244a7
#
_cell.length_a   1.000
_cell.length_b   1.000
_cell.length_c   1.000
_cell.angle_alpha   90.00
_cell.angle_beta   90.00
_cell.angle_gamma   90.00
#
_symmetry.space_group_name_H-M   'P 1'
#
loop_
_entity.id
_entity.type
_entity.pdbx_description
1 polymer ?
#
loop_
_entity_poly.entity_id
_entity_poly.type
_entity_poly.pdbx_seq_one_letter_code
_entity_poly.pdbx_strand_id
1 'polypeptide(L)'
;MTAALRTRGTRTSAPTIKSRLAAIDWEQIAASLDAHGCAIISPGLSPAECKSLAATYDDDKRFRSRVVMARHGFGRGEYRYFANPLPETVAALRTTLYPRLAAMANRWNEAAGADARYPDAHADFLEQCHRAGQTKPTPLLLRYGEGDYNCLHQDIYGEHVFPLQVTFLLSEPVGDFTGGEFVLTEQRPRMQSRAEVVPLHQGEGVIFPVHHRPVRGTRGIYRVNMRHGVSRVRSGRRHTLGIIFHDAK
;
A
#
# COMPACT_ATOMS: atom_id res chain seq x y z
N MET A 1 11.66 37.04 -48.38
CA MET A 1 12.29 36.55 -47.15
C MET A 1 11.17 36.37 -46.12
N THR A 2 10.68 35.16 -45.94
CA THR A 2 9.54 34.87 -45.08
C THR A 2 10.09 34.15 -43.84
N ALA A 3 10.06 34.82 -42.68
CA ALA A 3 10.51 34.29 -41.41
C ALA A 3 9.44 33.32 -40.84
N ALA A 4 9.78 32.06 -40.71
CA ALA A 4 8.94 31.06 -40.07
C ALA A 4 9.02 31.22 -38.55
N LEU A 5 7.90 31.62 -37.91
CA LEU A 5 7.74 31.58 -36.44
C LEU A 5 7.73 30.11 -35.98
N ARG A 6 8.75 29.67 -35.26
CA ARG A 6 8.76 28.44 -34.52
C ARG A 6 7.97 28.65 -33.24
N THR A 7 6.76 28.13 -33.16
CA THR A 7 6.00 27.98 -31.92
C THR A 7 6.71 27.00 -31.01
N ARG A 8 7.28 27.48 -29.90
CA ARG A 8 7.75 26.63 -28.79
C ARG A 8 6.52 26.01 -28.14
N GLY A 9 6.28 24.74 -28.43
CA GLY A 9 5.32 23.92 -27.66
C GLY A 9 5.79 23.85 -26.21
N THR A 10 4.99 24.38 -25.29
CA THR A 10 5.16 24.18 -23.84
C THR A 10 4.99 22.69 -23.55
N ARG A 11 6.08 21.99 -23.28
CA ARG A 11 6.02 20.65 -22.69
C ARG A 11 5.39 20.80 -21.31
N THR A 12 4.11 20.51 -21.17
CA THR A 12 3.50 20.28 -19.85
C THR A 12 4.21 19.07 -19.25
N SER A 13 4.96 19.29 -18.17
CA SER A 13 5.58 18.20 -17.41
C SER A 13 4.49 17.28 -16.88
N ALA A 14 4.72 15.96 -16.94
CA ALA A 14 3.80 15.00 -16.37
C ALA A 14 3.53 15.33 -14.88
N PRO A 15 2.28 15.15 -14.40
CA PRO A 15 1.94 15.49 -13.02
C PRO A 15 2.78 14.66 -12.04
N THR A 16 3.31 15.33 -11.02
CA THR A 16 4.10 14.67 -9.95
C THR A 16 3.21 13.76 -9.09
N ILE A 17 3.80 12.81 -8.36
CA ILE A 17 3.08 11.99 -7.35
C ILE A 17 2.30 12.89 -6.39
N LYS A 18 2.95 13.93 -5.88
CA LYS A 18 2.32 14.88 -4.95
C LYS A 18 1.08 15.56 -5.55
N SER A 19 1.16 16.01 -6.82
CA SER A 19 0.01 16.64 -7.48
C SER A 19 -1.11 15.67 -7.80
N ARG A 20 -0.80 14.42 -8.20
CA ARG A 20 -1.81 13.38 -8.42
C ARG A 20 -2.53 13.02 -7.12
N LEU A 21 -1.80 12.77 -6.03
CA LEU A 21 -2.39 12.45 -4.75
C LEU A 21 -3.14 13.62 -4.11
N ALA A 22 -2.77 14.86 -4.39
CA ALA A 22 -3.51 16.04 -3.96
C ALA A 22 -4.86 16.21 -4.66
N ALA A 23 -5.01 15.68 -5.87
CA ALA A 23 -6.25 15.73 -6.65
C ALA A 23 -7.28 14.63 -6.28
N ILE A 24 -6.91 13.69 -5.40
CA ILE A 24 -7.81 12.63 -4.94
C ILE A 24 -8.86 13.19 -3.99
N ASP A 25 -10.09 12.69 -4.13
CA ASP A 25 -11.16 12.93 -3.16
C ASP A 25 -10.92 12.10 -1.89
N TRP A 26 -10.25 12.71 -0.91
CA TRP A 26 -9.93 12.06 0.36
C TRP A 26 -11.14 11.85 1.27
N GLU A 27 -12.24 12.57 1.06
CA GLU A 27 -13.50 12.34 1.77
C GLU A 27 -14.14 11.03 1.29
N GLN A 28 -14.17 10.81 -0.03
CA GLN A 28 -14.63 9.56 -0.61
C GLN A 28 -13.74 8.37 -0.20
N ILE A 29 -12.41 8.55 -0.15
CA ILE A 29 -11.48 7.54 0.37
C ILE A 29 -11.83 7.16 1.82
N ALA A 30 -12.02 8.16 2.67
CA ALA A 30 -12.37 7.95 4.08
C ALA A 30 -13.71 7.21 4.22
N ALA A 31 -14.74 7.62 3.46
CA ALA A 31 -16.05 6.97 3.45
C ALA A 31 -15.96 5.50 3.00
N SER A 32 -15.17 5.19 1.97
CA SER A 32 -14.94 3.82 1.49
C SER A 32 -14.23 2.96 2.53
N LEU A 33 -13.19 3.49 3.19
CA LEU A 33 -12.49 2.79 4.27
C LEU A 33 -13.43 2.48 5.45
N ASP A 34 -14.29 3.41 5.82
CA ASP A 34 -15.28 3.22 6.90
C ASP A 34 -16.34 2.19 6.54
N ALA A 35 -16.80 2.17 5.28
CA ALA A 35 -17.87 1.28 4.83
C ALA A 35 -17.35 -0.14 4.52
N HIS A 36 -16.23 -0.24 3.80
CA HIS A 36 -15.76 -1.49 3.19
C HIS A 36 -14.45 -2.02 3.78
N GLY A 37 -13.69 -1.19 4.50
CA GLY A 37 -12.35 -1.53 5.00
C GLY A 37 -11.27 -1.45 3.92
N CYS A 38 -11.58 -0.91 2.75
CA CYS A 38 -10.60 -0.59 1.71
C CYS A 38 -11.05 0.61 0.87
N ALA A 39 -10.10 1.25 0.23
CA ALA A 39 -10.34 2.33 -0.73
C ALA A 39 -9.28 2.30 -1.83
N ILE A 40 -9.66 2.63 -3.07
CA ILE A 40 -8.77 2.63 -4.22
C ILE A 40 -8.26 4.06 -4.47
N ILE A 41 -6.94 4.19 -4.61
CA ILE A 41 -6.25 5.39 -5.10
C ILE A 41 -6.13 5.27 -6.61
N SER A 42 -6.76 6.17 -7.37
CA SER A 42 -6.67 6.20 -8.83
C SER A 42 -6.72 7.66 -9.33
N PRO A 43 -5.75 8.09 -10.17
CA PRO A 43 -4.49 7.41 -10.51
C PRO A 43 -3.43 7.58 -9.41
N GLY A 44 -2.75 6.50 -9.03
CA GLY A 44 -1.63 6.54 -8.07
C GLY A 44 -0.27 6.69 -8.76
N LEU A 45 0.09 5.70 -9.59
CA LEU A 45 1.32 5.65 -10.37
C LEU A 45 1.01 5.68 -11.87
N SER A 46 1.90 6.30 -12.65
CA SER A 46 1.85 6.19 -14.12
C SER A 46 2.38 4.84 -14.59
N PRO A 47 2.01 4.38 -15.80
CA PRO A 47 2.57 3.14 -16.37
C PRO A 47 4.11 3.14 -16.45
N ALA A 48 4.72 4.30 -16.71
CA ALA A 48 6.18 4.45 -16.76
C ALA A 48 6.82 4.25 -15.36
N GLU A 49 6.23 4.80 -14.30
CA GLU A 49 6.66 4.60 -12.91
C GLU A 49 6.49 3.14 -12.49
N CYS A 50 5.37 2.50 -12.85
CA CYS A 50 5.12 1.08 -12.60
C CYS A 50 6.19 0.19 -13.24
N LYS A 51 6.47 0.40 -14.53
CA LYS A 51 7.50 -0.32 -15.26
C LYS A 51 8.89 -0.11 -14.68
N SER A 52 9.23 1.13 -14.35
CA SER A 52 10.53 1.47 -13.73
C SER A 52 10.71 0.78 -12.38
N LEU A 53 9.70 0.80 -11.51
CA LEU A 53 9.74 0.13 -10.21
C LEU A 53 9.84 -1.39 -10.36
N ALA A 54 9.02 -2.01 -11.19
CA ALA A 54 9.06 -3.46 -11.43
C ALA A 54 10.41 -3.92 -11.96
N ALA A 55 11.06 -3.13 -12.85
CA ALA A 55 12.38 -3.44 -13.39
C ALA A 55 13.51 -3.41 -12.34
N THR A 56 13.31 -2.74 -11.19
CA THR A 56 14.31 -2.71 -10.12
C THR A 56 14.36 -4.02 -9.33
N TYR A 57 13.38 -4.93 -9.52
CA TYR A 57 13.26 -6.13 -8.69
C TYR A 57 14.51 -7.00 -8.68
N ASP A 58 15.20 -7.12 -9.79
CA ASP A 58 16.39 -7.99 -9.92
C ASP A 58 17.72 -7.27 -9.59
N ASP A 59 17.68 -5.99 -9.16
CA ASP A 59 18.84 -5.24 -8.67
C ASP A 59 19.02 -5.43 -7.16
N ASP A 60 19.79 -6.45 -6.76
CA ASP A 60 20.01 -6.81 -5.36
C ASP A 60 20.51 -5.65 -4.47
N LYS A 61 21.21 -4.66 -5.06
CA LYS A 61 21.76 -3.51 -4.32
C LYS A 61 20.70 -2.57 -3.75
N ARG A 62 19.49 -2.63 -4.29
CA ARG A 62 18.35 -1.80 -3.84
C ARG A 62 17.62 -2.36 -2.63
N PHE A 63 17.93 -3.60 -2.25
CA PHE A 63 17.16 -4.30 -1.23
C PHE A 63 18.04 -4.74 -0.07
N ARG A 64 17.49 -4.57 1.14
CA ARG A 64 18.17 -5.03 2.37
C ARG A 64 17.91 -6.50 2.68
N SER A 65 16.84 -7.07 2.13
CA SER A 65 16.49 -8.48 2.36
C SER A 65 15.52 -9.00 1.29
N ARG A 66 15.57 -10.32 1.10
CA ARG A 66 14.66 -11.09 0.24
C ARG A 66 14.01 -12.19 1.07
N VAL A 67 12.70 -12.34 0.94
CA VAL A 67 11.91 -13.37 1.61
C VAL A 67 11.23 -14.25 0.55
N VAL A 68 11.48 -15.55 0.62
CA VAL A 68 10.79 -16.58 -0.17
C VAL A 68 9.62 -17.10 0.68
N MET A 69 8.40 -16.76 0.30
CA MET A 69 7.20 -16.97 1.12
C MET A 69 6.98 -18.44 1.52
N ALA A 70 7.28 -19.37 0.61
CA ALA A 70 7.11 -20.81 0.87
C ALA A 70 7.95 -21.34 2.04
N ARG A 71 9.06 -20.68 2.38
CA ARG A 71 9.92 -21.07 3.50
C ARG A 71 9.32 -20.75 4.87
N HIS A 72 8.31 -19.87 4.89
CA HIS A 72 7.70 -19.33 6.11
C HIS A 72 6.21 -19.67 6.24
N GLY A 73 5.64 -20.42 5.28
CA GLY A 73 4.20 -20.70 5.28
C GLY A 73 3.33 -19.49 4.90
N PHE A 74 3.91 -18.44 4.30
CA PHE A 74 3.19 -17.22 3.93
C PHE A 74 2.45 -17.34 2.59
N GLY A 75 2.62 -18.43 1.88
CA GLY A 75 2.12 -18.69 0.54
C GLY A 75 3.24 -19.05 -0.41
N ARG A 76 3.15 -18.62 -1.67
CA ARG A 76 4.17 -18.82 -2.71
C ARG A 76 4.46 -17.49 -3.39
N GLY A 77 5.67 -17.33 -3.90
CA GLY A 77 6.19 -16.08 -4.41
C GLY A 77 7.28 -15.51 -3.51
N GLU A 78 7.68 -14.31 -3.78
CA GLU A 78 8.75 -13.67 -3.03
C GLU A 78 8.56 -12.17 -2.93
N TYR A 79 9.16 -11.59 -1.90
CA TYR A 79 9.22 -10.14 -1.76
C TYR A 79 10.57 -9.68 -1.25
N ARG A 80 10.86 -8.40 -1.52
CA ARG A 80 12.14 -7.76 -1.17
C ARG A 80 11.87 -6.42 -0.50
N TYR A 81 12.41 -6.23 0.69
CA TYR A 81 12.39 -4.93 1.37
C TYR A 81 13.46 -4.02 0.81
N PHE A 82 13.10 -2.80 0.47
CA PHE A 82 14.07 -1.81 0.02
C PHE A 82 15.13 -1.51 1.09
N ALA A 83 16.35 -1.18 0.64
CA ALA A 83 17.39 -0.57 1.46
C ALA A 83 17.23 0.96 1.46
N ASN A 84 17.87 1.62 2.42
CA ASN A 84 18.05 3.08 2.38
C ASN A 84 19.27 3.43 1.49
N PRO A 85 19.21 4.53 0.70
CA PRO A 85 18.06 5.40 0.54
C PRO A 85 16.96 4.75 -0.31
N LEU A 86 15.70 5.00 0.06
CA LEU A 86 14.56 4.54 -0.73
C LEU A 86 14.57 5.15 -2.14
N PRO A 87 14.07 4.44 -3.18
CA PRO A 87 13.80 5.06 -4.47
C PRO A 87 12.91 6.31 -4.32
N GLU A 88 13.19 7.36 -5.09
CA GLU A 88 12.49 8.64 -4.98
C GLU A 88 10.96 8.49 -5.04
N THR A 89 10.46 7.69 -5.98
CA THR A 89 9.03 7.39 -6.12
C THR A 89 8.46 6.77 -4.84
N VAL A 90 9.17 5.82 -4.22
CA VAL A 90 8.73 5.14 -2.99
C VAL A 90 8.72 6.10 -1.81
N ALA A 91 9.78 6.90 -1.67
CA ALA A 91 9.89 7.92 -0.63
C ALA A 91 8.77 8.99 -0.78
N ALA A 92 8.53 9.46 -2.00
CA ALA A 92 7.47 10.43 -2.28
C ALA A 92 6.07 9.90 -1.95
N LEU A 93 5.75 8.65 -2.34
CA LEU A 93 4.49 8.00 -1.97
C LEU A 93 4.33 7.91 -0.45
N ARG A 94 5.35 7.39 0.24
CA ARG A 94 5.34 7.19 1.68
C ARG A 94 5.10 8.51 2.43
N THR A 95 5.83 9.56 2.07
CA THR A 95 5.76 10.88 2.70
C THR A 95 4.44 11.60 2.40
N THR A 96 3.94 11.50 1.15
CA THR A 96 2.74 12.23 0.73
C THR A 96 1.45 11.57 1.24
N LEU A 97 1.40 10.24 1.31
CA LEU A 97 0.21 9.51 1.79
C LEU A 97 0.06 9.58 3.31
N TYR A 98 1.16 9.56 4.05
CA TYR A 98 1.14 9.45 5.50
C TYR A 98 0.23 10.48 6.19
N PRO A 99 0.31 11.80 5.95
CA PRO A 99 -0.51 12.77 6.68
C PRO A 99 -2.00 12.54 6.52
N ARG A 100 -2.43 12.12 5.32
CA ARG A 100 -3.84 11.82 5.03
C ARG A 100 -4.30 10.57 5.80
N LEU A 101 -3.46 9.55 5.83
CA LEU A 101 -3.75 8.29 6.51
C LEU A 101 -3.63 8.42 8.03
N ALA A 102 -2.72 9.27 8.55
CA ALA A 102 -2.60 9.57 9.97
C ALA A 102 -3.87 10.23 10.53
N ALA A 103 -4.45 11.18 9.78
CA ALA A 103 -5.72 11.79 10.16
C ALA A 103 -6.86 10.75 10.25
N MET A 104 -6.92 9.80 9.30
CA MET A 104 -7.91 8.70 9.32
C MET A 104 -7.68 7.75 10.48
N ALA A 105 -6.42 7.36 10.71
CA ALA A 105 -6.04 6.47 11.82
C ALA A 105 -6.36 7.10 13.18
N ASN A 106 -6.11 8.39 13.36
CA ASN A 106 -6.43 9.13 14.58
C ASN A 106 -7.94 9.21 14.81
N ARG A 107 -8.73 9.46 13.76
CA ARG A 107 -10.20 9.44 13.82
C ARG A 107 -10.72 8.04 14.22
N TRP A 108 -10.12 6.97 13.68
CA TRP A 108 -10.49 5.60 14.05
C TRP A 108 -10.12 5.28 15.50
N ASN A 109 -8.96 5.72 15.97
CA ASN A 109 -8.56 5.55 17.37
C ASN A 109 -9.49 6.29 18.32
N GLU A 110 -9.83 7.53 18.01
CA GLU A 110 -10.79 8.32 18.79
C GLU A 110 -12.16 7.63 18.85
N ALA A 111 -12.69 7.21 17.72
CA ALA A 111 -13.96 6.49 17.62
C ALA A 111 -13.96 5.18 18.43
N ALA A 112 -12.81 4.50 18.50
CA ALA A 112 -12.62 3.25 19.25
C ALA A 112 -12.27 3.46 20.73
N GLY A 113 -12.18 4.71 21.21
CA GLY A 113 -11.78 5.04 22.58
C GLY A 113 -10.32 4.71 22.90
N ALA A 114 -9.42 4.74 21.88
CA ALA A 114 -7.99 4.51 22.05
C ALA A 114 -7.24 5.84 22.17
N ASP A 115 -6.28 5.90 23.11
CA ASP A 115 -5.48 7.11 23.38
C ASP A 115 -4.35 7.34 22.38
N ALA A 116 -3.95 6.29 21.63
CA ALA A 116 -2.85 6.38 20.67
C ALA A 116 -3.15 7.42 19.58
N ARG A 117 -2.17 8.30 19.34
CA ARG A 117 -2.23 9.33 18.29
C ARG A 117 -0.97 9.27 17.44
N TYR A 118 -1.17 9.34 16.14
CA TYR A 118 -0.09 9.42 15.17
C TYR A 118 0.20 10.89 14.86
N PRO A 119 1.47 11.32 14.83
CA PRO A 119 1.84 12.69 14.48
C PRO A 119 1.44 13.01 13.04
N ASP A 120 1.27 14.29 12.72
CA ASP A 120 0.87 14.75 11.39
C ASP A 120 1.98 14.55 10.36
N ALA A 121 3.25 14.71 10.75
CA ALA A 121 4.38 14.52 9.87
C ALA A 121 4.94 13.09 9.94
N HIS A 122 5.22 12.48 8.77
CA HIS A 122 5.81 11.15 8.70
C HIS A 122 7.19 11.08 9.37
N ALA A 123 7.99 12.15 9.26
CA ALA A 123 9.30 12.22 9.88
C ALA A 123 9.24 12.04 11.41
N ASP A 124 8.26 12.67 12.07
CA ASP A 124 8.08 12.60 13.51
C ASP A 124 7.66 11.18 13.93
N PHE A 125 6.85 10.51 13.12
CA PHE A 125 6.48 9.12 13.37
C PHE A 125 7.67 8.16 13.19
N LEU A 126 8.49 8.37 12.16
CA LEU A 126 9.71 7.60 11.96
C LEU A 126 10.72 7.82 13.11
N GLU A 127 10.82 9.03 13.64
CA GLU A 127 11.64 9.29 14.80
C GLU A 127 11.16 8.49 16.03
N GLN A 128 9.85 8.38 16.26
CA GLN A 128 9.31 7.50 17.31
C GLN A 128 9.70 6.03 17.07
N CYS A 129 9.56 5.54 15.83
CA CYS A 129 9.99 4.19 15.45
C CYS A 129 11.49 3.99 15.73
N HIS A 130 12.33 4.94 15.32
CA HIS A 130 13.79 4.84 15.47
C HIS A 130 14.20 4.86 16.95
N ARG A 131 13.56 5.64 17.79
CA ARG A 131 13.79 5.62 19.25
C ARG A 131 13.45 4.26 19.89
N ALA A 132 12.51 3.51 19.32
CA ALA A 132 12.17 2.14 19.73
C ALA A 132 13.04 1.07 19.05
N GLY A 133 14.08 1.46 18.31
CA GLY A 133 14.99 0.55 17.60
C GLY A 133 14.45 0.02 16.28
N GLN A 134 13.33 0.55 15.78
CA GLN A 134 12.75 0.22 14.48
C GLN A 134 13.35 1.13 13.41
N THR A 135 14.50 0.75 12.86
CA THR A 135 15.31 1.60 11.95
C THR A 135 15.39 1.08 10.52
N LYS A 136 14.87 -0.13 10.27
CA LYS A 136 14.96 -0.78 8.95
C LYS A 136 13.75 -0.40 8.10
N PRO A 137 13.94 0.15 6.87
CA PRO A 137 12.82 0.54 6.02
C PRO A 137 11.95 -0.67 5.63
N THR A 138 10.66 -0.45 5.59
CA THR A 138 9.65 -1.49 5.36
C THR A 138 8.94 -1.45 4.01
N PRO A 139 9.02 -0.42 3.17
CA PRO A 139 8.50 -0.53 1.81
C PRO A 139 9.13 -1.71 1.07
N LEU A 140 8.31 -2.40 0.25
CA LEU A 140 8.71 -3.66 -0.37
C LEU A 140 8.15 -3.82 -1.77
N LEU A 141 8.89 -4.55 -2.61
CA LEU A 141 8.38 -5.08 -3.87
C LEU A 141 8.06 -6.56 -3.72
N LEU A 142 6.88 -6.96 -4.21
CA LEU A 142 6.44 -8.34 -4.25
C LEU A 142 6.40 -8.80 -5.71
N ARG A 143 6.80 -10.06 -5.95
CA ARG A 143 6.76 -10.72 -7.24
C ARG A 143 6.09 -12.08 -7.11
N TYR A 144 5.12 -12.31 -7.98
CA TYR A 144 4.39 -13.56 -8.10
C TYR A 144 4.47 -14.06 -9.54
N GLY A 145 4.75 -15.34 -9.71
CA GLY A 145 4.62 -16.07 -10.97
C GLY A 145 3.37 -16.94 -10.99
N GLU A 146 3.21 -17.73 -12.04
CA GLU A 146 2.12 -18.69 -12.15
C GLU A 146 2.10 -19.67 -10.97
N GLY A 147 0.94 -19.86 -10.38
CA GLY A 147 0.71 -20.72 -9.22
C GLY A 147 1.03 -20.06 -7.86
N ASP A 148 1.63 -18.85 -7.86
CA ASP A 148 1.95 -18.13 -6.64
C ASP A 148 0.72 -17.42 -6.05
N TYR A 149 0.74 -17.22 -4.73
CA TYR A 149 -0.33 -16.57 -3.95
C TYR A 149 0.23 -16.08 -2.62
N ASN A 150 -0.51 -15.22 -1.92
CA ASN A 150 -0.20 -14.83 -0.55
C ASN A 150 -1.35 -15.23 0.37
N CYS A 151 -1.03 -15.99 1.42
CA CYS A 151 -2.02 -16.38 2.43
C CYS A 151 -2.63 -15.16 3.11
N LEU A 152 -3.87 -15.29 3.58
CA LEU A 152 -4.53 -14.25 4.37
C LEU A 152 -3.80 -14.04 5.69
N HIS A 153 -3.25 -12.84 5.91
CA HIS A 153 -2.42 -12.49 7.05
C HIS A 153 -2.70 -11.08 7.58
N GLN A 154 -2.01 -10.72 8.62
CA GLN A 154 -1.97 -9.40 9.25
C GLN A 154 -0.50 -9.02 9.44
N ASP A 155 -0.16 -7.77 9.11
CA ASP A 155 1.20 -7.25 9.27
C ASP A 155 1.35 -6.57 10.62
N ILE A 156 1.55 -7.37 11.67
CA ILE A 156 1.69 -6.91 13.05
C ILE A 156 3.09 -7.25 13.54
N TYR A 157 4.02 -6.31 13.39
CA TYR A 157 5.38 -6.47 13.90
C TYR A 157 5.96 -5.13 14.34
N GLY A 158 6.71 -5.16 15.45
CA GLY A 158 7.28 -3.97 16.08
C GLY A 158 6.39 -3.39 17.19
N GLU A 159 6.91 -2.41 17.87
CA GLU A 159 6.23 -1.69 18.96
C GLU A 159 5.31 -0.59 18.40
N HIS A 160 5.83 0.15 17.41
CA HIS A 160 5.08 1.17 16.69
C HIS A 160 4.58 0.58 15.37
N VAL A 161 3.28 0.34 15.26
CA VAL A 161 2.62 -0.17 14.04
C VAL A 161 1.66 0.90 13.54
N PHE A 162 1.83 1.34 12.30
CA PHE A 162 0.85 2.20 11.65
C PHE A 162 -0.30 1.34 11.13
N PRO A 163 -1.57 1.68 11.41
CA PRO A 163 -2.69 0.75 11.22
C PRO A 163 -3.18 0.62 9.77
N LEU A 164 -2.69 1.45 8.86
CA LEU A 164 -3.07 1.44 7.45
C LEU A 164 -1.84 1.18 6.57
N GLN A 165 -2.04 0.43 5.50
CA GLN A 165 -1.05 0.19 4.45
C GLN A 165 -1.63 0.56 3.09
N VAL A 166 -0.75 0.70 2.10
CA VAL A 166 -1.13 0.86 0.70
C VAL A 166 -0.34 -0.13 -0.15
N THR A 167 -1.03 -0.81 -1.06
CA THR A 167 -0.38 -1.66 -2.06
C THR A 167 -0.75 -1.17 -3.45
N PHE A 168 0.26 -0.87 -4.28
CA PHE A 168 0.08 -0.48 -5.69
C PHE A 168 0.30 -1.67 -6.61
N LEU A 169 -0.59 -1.88 -7.58
CA LEU A 169 -0.41 -2.85 -8.65
C LEU A 169 0.50 -2.26 -9.74
N LEU A 170 1.63 -2.93 -10.01
CA LEU A 170 2.61 -2.47 -11.00
C LEU A 170 2.45 -3.15 -12.37
N SER A 171 1.85 -4.34 -12.41
CA SER A 171 1.60 -5.12 -13.61
C SER A 171 0.23 -4.83 -14.19
N GLU A 172 0.09 -4.96 -15.52
CA GLU A 172 -1.19 -4.79 -16.23
C GLU A 172 -2.02 -6.08 -16.15
N PRO A 173 -3.24 -6.05 -15.58
CA PRO A 173 -4.14 -7.19 -15.58
C PRO A 173 -4.45 -7.63 -17.04
N VAL A 174 -4.52 -8.94 -17.25
CA VAL A 174 -4.70 -9.60 -18.57
C VAL A 174 -3.47 -9.49 -19.46
N GLY A 175 -2.80 -8.33 -19.51
CA GLY A 175 -1.60 -8.13 -20.31
C GLY A 175 -0.37 -8.85 -19.75
N ASP A 176 -0.10 -8.69 -18.47
CA ASP A 176 1.08 -9.26 -17.80
C ASP A 176 0.76 -10.53 -17.01
N PHE A 177 -0.46 -10.65 -16.49
CA PHE A 177 -0.88 -11.77 -15.63
C PHE A 177 -2.41 -11.93 -15.59
N THR A 178 -2.87 -13.11 -15.10
CA THR A 178 -4.28 -13.37 -14.78
C THR A 178 -4.40 -14.01 -13.39
N GLY A 179 -5.57 -13.86 -12.74
CA GLY A 179 -5.72 -14.20 -11.33
C GLY A 179 -4.96 -13.22 -10.43
N GLY A 180 -4.55 -13.63 -9.25
CA GLY A 180 -3.73 -12.79 -8.36
C GLY A 180 -4.46 -11.55 -7.84
N GLU A 181 -5.76 -11.64 -7.67
CA GLU A 181 -6.59 -10.56 -7.11
C GLU A 181 -6.16 -10.23 -5.69
N PHE A 182 -6.21 -8.94 -5.33
CA PHE A 182 -6.06 -8.52 -3.95
C PHE A 182 -7.33 -8.87 -3.18
N VAL A 183 -7.19 -9.60 -2.08
CA VAL A 183 -8.30 -10.10 -1.28
C VAL A 183 -8.19 -9.59 0.14
N LEU A 184 -9.31 -9.09 0.66
CA LEU A 184 -9.48 -8.79 2.08
C LEU A 184 -10.49 -9.74 2.68
N THR A 185 -10.36 -10.01 3.97
CA THR A 185 -11.42 -10.62 4.76
C THR A 185 -11.73 -9.78 5.99
N GLU A 186 -13.01 -9.60 6.24
CA GLU A 186 -13.53 -8.99 7.46
C GLU A 186 -14.18 -10.05 8.32
N GLN A 187 -13.79 -10.13 9.58
CA GLN A 187 -14.41 -11.02 10.55
C GLN A 187 -14.96 -10.22 11.72
N ARG A 188 -16.27 -10.22 11.85
CA ARG A 188 -16.98 -9.68 13.00
C ARG A 188 -16.99 -10.72 14.15
N PRO A 189 -17.06 -10.27 15.42
CA PRO A 189 -17.18 -11.20 16.54
C PRO A 189 -18.38 -12.15 16.37
N ARG A 190 -18.13 -13.46 16.51
CA ARG A 190 -19.15 -14.52 16.44
C ARG A 190 -19.85 -14.67 15.09
N MET A 191 -19.27 -14.18 14.01
CA MET A 191 -19.80 -14.27 12.65
C MET A 191 -18.82 -14.95 11.71
N GLN A 192 -19.31 -15.41 10.56
CA GLN A 192 -18.47 -15.88 9.46
C GLN A 192 -17.68 -14.73 8.86
N SER A 193 -16.52 -15.04 8.30
CA SER A 193 -15.70 -14.05 7.59
C SER A 193 -16.34 -13.70 6.25
N ARG A 194 -16.36 -12.41 5.93
CA ARG A 194 -16.73 -11.90 4.60
C ARG A 194 -15.47 -11.63 3.81
N ALA A 195 -15.42 -12.11 2.57
CA ALA A 195 -14.35 -11.77 1.64
C ALA A 195 -14.73 -10.54 0.81
N GLU A 196 -13.72 -9.73 0.49
CA GLU A 196 -13.79 -8.62 -0.44
C GLU A 196 -12.68 -8.80 -1.48
N VAL A 197 -13.01 -8.84 -2.75
CA VAL A 197 -12.06 -8.90 -3.86
C VAL A 197 -11.93 -7.50 -4.42
N VAL A 198 -10.73 -6.93 -4.38
CA VAL A 198 -10.48 -5.56 -4.84
C VAL A 198 -9.86 -5.61 -6.24
N PRO A 199 -10.62 -5.28 -7.29
CA PRO A 199 -10.08 -5.18 -8.63
C PRO A 199 -9.19 -3.94 -8.72
N LEU A 200 -7.95 -4.13 -9.17
CA LEU A 200 -6.99 -3.05 -9.38
C LEU A 200 -6.53 -3.05 -10.82
N HIS A 201 -6.38 -1.87 -11.41
CA HIS A 201 -5.67 -1.64 -12.66
C HIS A 201 -4.22 -1.24 -12.39
N GLN A 202 -3.38 -1.30 -13.44
CA GLN A 202 -1.97 -0.88 -13.32
C GLN A 202 -1.87 0.56 -12.81
N GLY A 203 -1.04 0.76 -11.79
CA GLY A 203 -0.82 2.07 -11.17
C GLY A 203 -1.84 2.45 -10.09
N GLU A 204 -2.92 1.71 -9.94
CA GLU A 204 -3.84 1.91 -8.83
C GLU A 204 -3.29 1.34 -7.53
N GLY A 205 -3.65 1.99 -6.43
CA GLY A 205 -3.30 1.55 -5.08
C GLY A 205 -4.55 1.23 -4.27
N VAL A 206 -4.49 0.23 -3.42
CA VAL A 206 -5.51 -0.04 -2.40
C VAL A 206 -4.97 0.32 -1.02
N ILE A 207 -5.74 1.14 -0.29
CA ILE A 207 -5.53 1.43 1.14
C ILE A 207 -6.36 0.43 1.93
N PHE A 208 -5.77 -0.15 2.97
CA PHE A 208 -6.45 -1.14 3.82
C PHE A 208 -5.86 -1.17 5.25
N PRO A 209 -6.65 -1.61 6.26
CA PRO A 209 -6.15 -1.79 7.62
C PRO A 209 -5.33 -3.08 7.72
N VAL A 210 -4.21 -2.99 8.43
CA VAL A 210 -3.30 -4.14 8.63
C VAL A 210 -3.87 -5.20 9.57
N HIS A 211 -4.78 -4.79 10.49
CA HIS A 211 -5.25 -5.66 11.56
C HIS A 211 -6.73 -5.46 11.88
N HIS A 212 -7.12 -4.27 12.33
CA HIS A 212 -8.49 -3.98 12.73
C HIS A 212 -8.99 -2.68 12.11
N ARG A 213 -10.32 -2.59 11.97
CA ARG A 213 -11.01 -1.31 11.75
C ARG A 213 -12.18 -1.16 12.71
N PRO A 214 -12.57 0.08 13.09
CA PRO A 214 -13.78 0.32 13.83
C PRO A 214 -15.00 0.16 12.93
N VAL A 215 -16.07 -0.41 13.46
CA VAL A 215 -17.38 -0.51 12.81
C VAL A 215 -18.44 -0.04 13.78
N ARG A 216 -19.35 0.81 13.30
CA ARG A 216 -20.52 1.23 14.07
C ARG A 216 -21.55 0.12 14.11
N GLY A 217 -21.89 -0.33 15.31
CA GLY A 217 -23.00 -1.25 15.56
C GLY A 217 -24.15 -0.58 16.29
N THR A 218 -25.16 -1.35 16.64
CA THR A 218 -26.36 -0.84 17.36
C THR A 218 -26.05 -0.38 18.80
N ARG A 219 -24.99 -0.90 19.42
CA ARG A 219 -24.60 -0.60 20.81
C ARG A 219 -23.30 0.23 20.90
N GLY A 220 -22.86 0.86 19.82
CA GLY A 220 -21.62 1.63 19.78
C GLY A 220 -20.61 1.08 18.77
N ILE A 221 -19.33 1.47 18.91
CA ILE A 221 -18.27 1.08 18.01
C ILE A 221 -17.61 -0.20 18.53
N TYR A 222 -17.33 -1.14 17.63
CA TYR A 222 -16.57 -2.34 17.89
C TYR A 222 -15.50 -2.55 16.82
N ARG A 223 -14.47 -3.33 17.11
CA ARG A 223 -13.39 -3.66 16.20
C ARG A 223 -13.72 -4.94 15.43
N VAL A 224 -13.48 -4.94 14.13
CA VAL A 224 -13.52 -6.14 13.30
C VAL A 224 -12.11 -6.52 12.89
N ASN A 225 -11.83 -7.83 12.82
CA ASN A 225 -10.57 -8.34 12.33
C ASN A 225 -10.52 -8.23 10.80
N MET A 226 -9.43 -7.69 10.29
CA MET A 226 -9.13 -7.64 8.87
C MET A 226 -7.92 -8.51 8.58
N ARG A 227 -7.95 -9.22 7.47
CA ARG A 227 -6.78 -9.91 6.88
C ARG A 227 -6.74 -9.59 5.40
N HIS A 228 -5.54 -9.60 4.85
CA HIS A 228 -5.34 -9.40 3.42
C HIS A 228 -4.45 -10.49 2.83
N GLY A 229 -4.53 -10.65 1.53
CA GLY A 229 -3.74 -11.62 0.80
C GLY A 229 -3.89 -11.42 -0.71
N VAL A 230 -3.33 -12.36 -1.46
CA VAL A 230 -3.39 -12.36 -2.93
C VAL A 230 -3.85 -13.74 -3.37
N SER A 231 -4.88 -13.79 -4.21
CA SER A 231 -5.37 -15.04 -4.80
C SER A 231 -4.31 -15.66 -5.71
N ARG A 232 -4.49 -16.90 -6.11
CA ARG A 232 -3.53 -17.58 -6.98
C ARG A 232 -3.40 -16.89 -8.33
N VAL A 233 -2.18 -16.51 -8.72
CA VAL A 233 -1.83 -16.10 -10.07
C VAL A 233 -2.02 -17.30 -11.01
N ARG A 234 -2.81 -17.16 -12.05
CA ARG A 234 -3.15 -18.24 -12.98
C ARG A 234 -2.21 -18.31 -14.17
N SER A 235 -1.69 -17.16 -14.59
CA SER A 235 -0.69 -17.07 -15.66
C SER A 235 0.13 -15.79 -15.54
N GLY A 236 1.32 -15.78 -16.12
CA GLY A 236 2.15 -14.59 -16.26
C GLY A 236 2.90 -14.18 -14.98
N ARG A 237 3.20 -12.88 -14.86
CA ARG A 237 4.00 -12.35 -13.74
C ARG A 237 3.36 -11.08 -13.19
N ARG A 238 3.11 -11.06 -11.88
CA ARG A 238 2.50 -9.95 -11.15
C ARG A 238 3.50 -9.31 -10.20
N HIS A 239 3.65 -7.97 -10.29
CA HIS A 239 4.44 -7.17 -9.36
C HIS A 239 3.55 -6.20 -8.59
N THR A 240 3.84 -6.00 -7.31
CA THR A 240 3.21 -4.97 -6.49
C THR A 240 4.22 -4.25 -5.62
N LEU A 241 3.93 -2.99 -5.30
CA LEU A 241 4.67 -2.17 -4.36
C LEU A 241 3.85 -2.03 -3.07
N GLY A 242 4.37 -2.51 -1.95
CA GLY A 242 3.79 -2.29 -0.63
C GLY A 242 4.41 -1.05 0.03
N ILE A 243 3.57 -0.15 0.53
CA ILE A 243 3.95 1.02 1.30
C ILE A 243 3.50 0.83 2.74
N ILE A 244 4.45 0.52 3.59
CA ILE A 244 4.31 0.45 5.05
C ILE A 244 4.92 1.72 5.63
N PHE A 245 4.28 2.31 6.63
CA PHE A 245 4.66 3.64 7.11
C PHE A 245 5.57 3.62 8.35
N HIS A 246 5.59 2.55 9.14
CA HIS A 246 6.57 2.34 10.22
C HIS A 246 7.81 1.61 9.69
N ASP A 247 8.94 1.77 10.38
CA ASP A 247 10.13 0.97 10.14
C ASP A 247 10.17 -0.27 11.05
N ALA A 248 10.96 -1.29 10.71
CA ALA A 248 11.12 -2.53 11.46
C ALA A 248 12.40 -2.53 12.32
N LYS A 249 12.50 -3.46 13.27
CA LYS A 249 13.71 -3.73 14.06
C LYS A 249 14.80 -4.42 13.23
#